data_f3c903d088083ad40d1ca65d1ba5e45d
#
_entry.id   f3c903d088083ad40d1ca65d1ba5e45d
#
_cell.length_a   1.000
_cell.length_b   1.000
_cell.length_c   1.000
_cell.angle_alpha   90.00
_cell.angle_beta   90.00
_cell.angle_gamma   90.00
#
_symmetry.space_group_name_H-M   'P 1'
#
loop_
_entity.id
_entity.type
_entity.pdbx_description
1 polymer ?
#
loop_
_entity_poly.entity_id
_entity_poly.type
_entity_poly.pdbx_seq_one_letter_code
_entity_poly.pdbx_strand_id
1 'polypeptide(L)'
;LLAVYLIRSITNPIIKLANLADYISKNKIIRSKKLFEIPKYNDEIGKLTKSFETMISEIEKRVNDIESFAADVAHELKNPLTSRRSASETFIQSKNKKDQKQMIEIMLKDIDRIDRLITDISFSSRLDADLVRTKFENIDLFKLLENYISIRATKLKYKIIHDQNETDIQFIGNSNKLVQVFDNLIDNSLSIIGKNCKVNIKVFSKGKKIFILFEDNGPGFPKNAINKIFDRFYTDRINQKEFGKHSGLGLSISKQIISAHNGDIFAENIINDDKKIIGARVNIILNKQIF
;
A
#
# COMPACT_ATOMS: atom_id res chain seq x y z
N LEU A 1 -26.75 -48.23 17.27
CA LEU A 1 -27.20 -46.83 17.36
C LEU A 1 -26.03 -45.89 17.61
N LEU A 2 -25.17 -46.10 18.62
CA LEU A 2 -24.02 -45.23 18.95
C LEU A 2 -23.02 -45.12 17.78
N ALA A 3 -22.66 -46.22 17.12
CA ALA A 3 -21.75 -46.23 15.96
C ALA A 3 -22.29 -45.39 14.78
N VAL A 4 -23.58 -45.51 14.50
CA VAL A 4 -24.23 -44.71 13.42
C VAL A 4 -24.26 -43.23 13.77
N TYR A 5 -24.47 -42.90 15.03
CA TYR A 5 -24.40 -41.52 15.52
C TYR A 5 -22.99 -40.92 15.36
N LEU A 6 -21.94 -41.66 15.80
CA LEU A 6 -20.54 -41.21 15.66
C LEU A 6 -20.11 -41.05 14.19
N ILE A 7 -20.54 -41.96 13.33
CA ILE A 7 -20.28 -41.85 11.89
C ILE A 7 -20.90 -40.56 11.32
N ARG A 8 -22.14 -40.25 11.68
CA ARG A 8 -22.86 -39.07 11.15
C ARG A 8 -22.38 -37.77 11.76
N SER A 9 -22.03 -37.76 13.06
CA SER A 9 -21.66 -36.53 13.76
C SER A 9 -20.17 -36.17 13.64
N ILE A 10 -19.28 -37.15 13.45
CA ILE A 10 -17.84 -36.91 13.42
C ILE A 10 -17.23 -37.31 12.06
N THR A 11 -17.42 -38.59 11.65
CA THR A 11 -16.70 -39.11 10.48
C THR A 11 -17.13 -38.45 9.17
N ASN A 12 -18.43 -38.31 8.94
CA ASN A 12 -18.94 -37.73 7.69
C ASN A 12 -18.53 -36.26 7.48
N PRO A 13 -18.59 -35.34 8.48
CA PRO A 13 -18.08 -34.01 8.36
C PRO A 13 -16.59 -33.94 8.03
N ILE A 14 -15.77 -34.77 8.68
CA ILE A 14 -14.32 -34.83 8.45
C ILE A 14 -14.04 -35.30 7.01
N ILE A 15 -14.71 -36.33 6.52
CA ILE A 15 -14.57 -36.82 5.14
C ILE A 15 -14.97 -35.73 4.15
N LYS A 16 -16.05 -34.99 4.42
CA LYS A 16 -16.44 -33.86 3.56
C LYS A 16 -15.39 -32.75 3.49
N LEU A 17 -14.81 -32.38 4.63
CA LEU A 17 -13.71 -31.41 4.69
C LEU A 17 -12.47 -31.91 3.94
N ALA A 18 -12.09 -33.19 4.13
CA ALA A 18 -10.96 -33.78 3.44
C ALA A 18 -11.17 -33.82 1.91
N ASN A 19 -12.36 -34.22 1.46
CA ASN A 19 -12.71 -34.23 0.03
C ASN A 19 -12.72 -32.81 -0.56
N LEU A 20 -13.16 -31.81 0.20
CA LEU A 20 -13.13 -30.42 -0.22
C LEU A 20 -11.69 -29.90 -0.35
N ALA A 21 -10.83 -30.23 0.62
CA ALA A 21 -9.41 -29.88 0.56
C ALA A 21 -8.72 -30.53 -0.67
N ASP A 22 -8.98 -31.79 -0.92
CA ASP A 22 -8.45 -32.53 -2.09
C ASP A 22 -8.97 -31.92 -3.42
N TYR A 23 -10.26 -31.56 -3.47
CA TYR A 23 -10.86 -30.90 -4.63
C TYR A 23 -10.20 -29.55 -4.93
N ILE A 24 -9.99 -28.71 -3.91
CA ILE A 24 -9.34 -27.41 -4.06
C ILE A 24 -7.90 -27.59 -4.53
N SER A 25 -7.18 -28.55 -3.92
CA SER A 25 -5.79 -28.84 -4.29
C SER A 25 -5.64 -29.28 -5.74
N LYS A 26 -6.52 -30.14 -6.25
CA LYS A 26 -6.44 -30.70 -7.60
C LYS A 26 -6.91 -29.73 -8.68
N ASN A 27 -7.99 -29.02 -8.42
CA ASN A 27 -8.64 -28.22 -9.47
C ASN A 27 -8.16 -26.78 -9.51
N LYS A 28 -7.35 -26.31 -8.58
CA LYS A 28 -6.92 -24.91 -8.44
C LYS A 28 -8.09 -23.90 -8.43
N ILE A 29 -9.32 -24.40 -8.24
CA ILE A 29 -10.56 -23.62 -8.23
C ILE A 29 -10.94 -23.43 -6.77
N ILE A 30 -10.68 -22.24 -6.27
CA ILE A 30 -10.99 -21.89 -4.88
C ILE A 30 -12.43 -21.41 -4.76
N ARG A 31 -13.04 -20.87 -5.83
CA ARG A 31 -14.46 -20.44 -5.91
C ARG A 31 -15.41 -21.62 -5.87
N SER A 32 -15.49 -22.35 -4.78
CA SER A 32 -16.34 -23.50 -4.65
C SER A 32 -17.64 -23.12 -3.91
N LYS A 33 -18.76 -23.07 -4.64
CA LYS A 33 -20.11 -23.07 -4.05
C LYS A 33 -20.32 -24.24 -3.07
N LYS A 34 -19.49 -25.28 -3.14
CA LYS A 34 -19.53 -26.49 -2.28
C LYS A 34 -19.17 -26.22 -0.81
N LEU A 35 -18.51 -25.11 -0.49
CA LEU A 35 -18.27 -24.71 0.92
C LEU A 35 -19.56 -24.52 1.72
N PHE A 36 -20.65 -24.10 1.04
CA PHE A 36 -21.93 -23.85 1.69
C PHE A 36 -22.76 -25.11 1.98
N GLU A 37 -22.29 -26.29 1.56
CA GLU A 37 -23.00 -27.56 1.78
C GLU A 37 -22.59 -28.27 3.07
N ILE A 38 -21.66 -27.72 3.85
CA ILE A 38 -21.26 -28.29 5.13
C ILE A 38 -22.27 -27.82 6.19
N PRO A 39 -22.97 -28.74 6.88
CA PRO A 39 -23.90 -28.36 7.95
C PRO A 39 -23.17 -27.58 9.04
N LYS A 40 -23.79 -26.51 9.56
CA LYS A 40 -23.26 -25.74 10.67
C LYS A 40 -23.42 -26.56 11.96
N TYR A 41 -22.30 -27.00 12.51
CA TYR A 41 -22.23 -27.67 13.80
C TYR A 41 -21.88 -26.65 14.89
N ASN A 42 -22.41 -26.84 16.10
CA ASN A 42 -22.11 -25.99 17.27
C ASN A 42 -21.11 -26.65 18.25
N ASP A 43 -20.23 -27.46 17.71
CA ASP A 43 -19.21 -28.22 18.44
C ASP A 43 -17.80 -27.94 17.87
N GLU A 44 -16.81 -28.78 18.24
CA GLU A 44 -15.43 -28.70 17.77
C GLU A 44 -15.33 -28.84 16.25
N ILE A 45 -16.22 -29.64 15.65
CA ILE A 45 -16.31 -29.79 14.18
C ILE A 45 -16.78 -28.49 13.53
N GLY A 46 -17.73 -27.82 14.17
CA GLY A 46 -18.17 -26.49 13.71
C GLY A 46 -17.06 -25.44 13.78
N LYS A 47 -16.25 -25.45 14.84
CA LYS A 47 -15.08 -24.58 14.94
C LYS A 47 -14.04 -24.88 13.86
N LEU A 48 -13.76 -26.17 13.63
CA LEU A 48 -12.84 -26.62 12.57
C LEU A 48 -13.33 -26.18 11.19
N THR A 49 -14.62 -26.39 10.89
CA THR A 49 -15.24 -25.97 9.63
C THR A 49 -15.09 -24.47 9.43
N LYS A 50 -15.40 -23.65 10.44
CA LYS A 50 -15.28 -22.20 10.38
C LYS A 50 -13.83 -21.74 10.15
N SER A 51 -12.86 -22.37 10.83
CA SER A 51 -11.43 -22.07 10.64
C SER A 51 -10.98 -22.43 9.23
N PHE A 52 -11.48 -23.54 8.67
CA PHE A 52 -11.20 -23.96 7.31
C PHE A 52 -11.81 -23.01 6.26
N GLU A 53 -13.07 -22.58 6.47
CA GLU A 53 -13.73 -21.57 5.64
C GLU A 53 -12.95 -20.24 5.64
N THR A 54 -12.50 -19.80 6.81
CA THR A 54 -11.70 -18.59 6.94
C THR A 54 -10.38 -18.73 6.18
N MET A 55 -9.69 -19.87 6.31
CA MET A 55 -8.44 -20.12 5.59
C MET A 55 -8.64 -20.11 4.08
N ILE A 56 -9.71 -20.73 3.57
CA ILE A 56 -10.02 -20.74 2.13
C ILE A 56 -10.31 -19.31 1.64
N SER A 57 -11.14 -18.56 2.37
CA SER A 57 -11.46 -17.18 2.02
C SER A 57 -10.21 -16.29 1.96
N GLU A 58 -9.26 -16.48 2.90
CA GLU A 58 -7.96 -15.80 2.90
C GLU A 58 -7.11 -16.17 1.67
N ILE A 59 -7.08 -17.47 1.31
CA ILE A 59 -6.36 -17.93 0.11
C ILE A 59 -6.99 -17.36 -1.16
N GLU A 60 -8.32 -17.40 -1.27
CA GLU A 60 -9.06 -16.80 -2.41
C GLU A 60 -8.72 -15.32 -2.56
N LYS A 61 -8.75 -14.58 -1.46
CA LYS A 61 -8.39 -13.18 -1.44
C LYS A 61 -6.96 -12.97 -1.94
N ARG A 62 -5.99 -13.74 -1.44
CA ARG A 62 -4.59 -13.64 -1.87
C ARG A 62 -4.41 -13.96 -3.35
N VAL A 63 -5.10 -14.99 -3.87
CA VAL A 63 -5.03 -15.33 -5.31
C VAL A 63 -5.61 -14.19 -6.15
N ASN A 64 -6.78 -13.67 -5.80
CA ASN A 64 -7.38 -12.53 -6.51
C ASN A 64 -6.48 -11.27 -6.45
N ASP A 65 -5.84 -11.02 -5.31
CA ASP A 65 -4.91 -9.90 -5.14
C ASP A 65 -3.65 -10.07 -6.03
N ILE A 66 -3.15 -11.31 -6.19
CA ILE A 66 -2.01 -11.62 -7.08
C ILE A 66 -2.43 -11.49 -8.55
N GLU A 67 -3.60 -12.01 -8.95
CA GLU A 67 -4.10 -11.89 -10.32
C GLU A 67 -4.33 -10.42 -10.71
N SER A 68 -4.97 -9.65 -9.83
CA SER A 68 -5.14 -8.21 -10.02
C SER A 68 -3.80 -7.50 -10.16
N PHE A 69 -2.85 -7.79 -9.25
CA PHE A 69 -1.52 -7.22 -9.29
C PHE A 69 -0.78 -7.53 -10.60
N ALA A 70 -0.84 -8.79 -11.07
CA ALA A 70 -0.21 -9.18 -12.34
C ALA A 70 -0.83 -8.44 -13.55
N ALA A 71 -2.16 -8.28 -13.56
CA ALA A 71 -2.86 -7.53 -14.60
C ALA A 71 -2.47 -6.04 -14.58
N ASP A 72 -2.41 -5.42 -13.39
CA ASP A 72 -2.02 -4.02 -13.22
C ASP A 72 -0.56 -3.80 -13.66
N VAL A 73 0.37 -4.69 -13.27
CA VAL A 73 1.77 -4.66 -13.72
C VAL A 73 1.87 -4.74 -15.23
N ALA A 74 1.16 -5.69 -15.86
CA ALA A 74 1.17 -5.84 -17.31
C ALA A 74 0.67 -4.56 -18.00
N HIS A 75 -0.37 -3.93 -17.47
CA HIS A 75 -0.93 -2.70 -18.01
C HIS A 75 0.02 -1.51 -17.86
N GLU A 76 0.63 -1.35 -16.68
CA GLU A 76 1.57 -0.25 -16.40
C GLU A 76 2.91 -0.41 -17.14
N LEU A 77 3.35 -1.63 -17.46
CA LEU A 77 4.51 -1.86 -18.32
C LEU A 77 4.19 -1.65 -19.81
N LYS A 78 2.98 -2.00 -20.25
CA LYS A 78 2.56 -1.83 -21.64
C LYS A 78 2.51 -0.35 -22.05
N ASN A 79 2.09 0.53 -21.15
CA ASN A 79 1.95 1.95 -21.43
C ASN A 79 3.27 2.62 -21.90
N PRO A 80 4.38 2.58 -21.14
CA PRO A 80 5.66 3.16 -21.57
C PRO A 80 6.26 2.44 -22.78
N LEU A 81 6.03 1.12 -22.94
CA LEU A 81 6.49 0.38 -24.12
C LEU A 81 5.78 0.87 -25.39
N THR A 82 4.47 1.11 -25.33
CA THR A 82 3.70 1.68 -26.45
C THR A 82 4.15 3.10 -26.77
N SER A 83 4.37 3.94 -25.76
CA SER A 83 4.89 5.31 -25.91
C SER A 83 6.25 5.30 -26.61
N ARG A 84 7.20 4.46 -26.15
CA ARG A 84 8.52 4.29 -26.77
C ARG A 84 8.44 3.85 -28.23
N ARG A 85 7.56 2.89 -28.53
CA ARG A 85 7.37 2.43 -29.92
C ARG A 85 6.92 3.57 -30.80
N SER A 86 5.90 4.32 -30.38
CA SER A 86 5.41 5.51 -31.12
C SER A 86 6.48 6.58 -31.27
N ALA A 87 7.22 6.89 -30.21
CA ALA A 87 8.34 7.84 -30.25
C ALA A 87 9.46 7.37 -31.21
N SER A 88 9.78 6.07 -31.24
CA SER A 88 10.77 5.52 -32.16
C SER A 88 10.31 5.59 -33.63
N GLU A 89 9.05 5.28 -33.91
CA GLU A 89 8.47 5.39 -35.27
C GLU A 89 8.48 6.86 -35.74
N THR A 90 8.11 7.79 -34.84
CA THR A 90 8.16 9.24 -35.14
C THR A 90 9.58 9.73 -35.34
N PHE A 91 10.55 9.26 -34.53
CA PHE A 91 11.96 9.61 -34.67
C PHE A 91 12.53 9.21 -36.03
N ILE A 92 12.19 8.02 -36.52
CA ILE A 92 12.64 7.53 -37.83
C ILE A 92 12.07 8.37 -38.98
N GLN A 93 10.81 8.81 -38.85
CA GLN A 93 10.12 9.58 -39.90
C GLN A 93 10.48 11.07 -39.87
N SER A 94 10.91 11.62 -38.75
CA SER A 94 11.21 13.04 -38.60
C SER A 94 12.59 13.40 -39.19
N LYS A 95 12.62 14.41 -40.03
CA LYS A 95 13.85 15.04 -40.53
C LYS A 95 14.32 16.23 -39.67
N ASN A 96 13.48 16.66 -38.71
CA ASN A 96 13.76 17.84 -37.87
C ASN A 96 14.54 17.40 -36.62
N LYS A 97 15.73 17.94 -36.43
CA LYS A 97 16.61 17.65 -35.27
C LYS A 97 15.95 17.99 -33.92
N LYS A 98 15.08 19.00 -33.88
CA LYS A 98 14.37 19.38 -32.65
C LYS A 98 13.37 18.31 -32.25
N ASP A 99 12.59 17.80 -33.20
CA ASP A 99 11.61 16.73 -32.97
C ASP A 99 12.31 15.43 -32.59
N GLN A 100 13.40 15.09 -33.27
CA GLN A 100 14.24 13.92 -32.95
C GLN A 100 14.75 13.99 -31.50
N LYS A 101 15.25 15.17 -31.05
CA LYS A 101 15.70 15.35 -29.68
C LYS A 101 14.56 15.16 -28.67
N GLN A 102 13.38 15.67 -29.00
CA GLN A 102 12.18 15.51 -28.14
C GLN A 102 11.77 14.02 -28.03
N MET A 103 11.83 13.27 -29.14
CA MET A 103 11.53 11.83 -29.12
C MET A 103 12.52 11.04 -28.26
N ILE A 104 13.81 11.37 -28.34
CA ILE A 104 14.84 10.76 -27.48
C ILE A 104 14.55 11.07 -26.00
N GLU A 105 14.20 12.30 -25.67
CA GLU A 105 13.86 12.69 -24.28
C GLU A 105 12.64 11.89 -23.75
N ILE A 106 11.64 11.66 -24.59
CA ILE A 106 10.46 10.82 -24.23
C ILE A 106 10.92 9.38 -23.98
N MET A 107 11.70 8.80 -24.90
CA MET A 107 12.19 7.43 -24.76
C MET A 107 13.02 7.22 -23.49
N LEU A 108 13.90 8.18 -23.15
CA LEU A 108 14.70 8.12 -21.93
C LEU A 108 13.82 8.19 -20.67
N LYS A 109 12.83 9.09 -20.64
CA LYS A 109 11.86 9.17 -19.53
C LYS A 109 11.06 7.88 -19.35
N ASP A 110 10.68 7.24 -20.45
CA ASP A 110 9.95 5.94 -20.40
C ASP A 110 10.85 4.81 -19.90
N ILE A 111 12.16 4.84 -20.20
CA ILE A 111 13.14 3.89 -19.64
C ILE A 111 13.24 4.07 -18.13
N ASP A 112 13.45 5.29 -17.66
CA ASP A 112 13.55 5.62 -16.22
C ASP A 112 12.26 5.26 -15.46
N ARG A 113 11.11 5.33 -16.14
CA ARG A 113 9.82 4.91 -15.59
C ARG A 113 9.76 3.39 -15.44
N ILE A 114 10.15 2.64 -16.46
CA ILE A 114 10.17 1.16 -16.42
C ILE A 114 11.11 0.68 -15.34
N ASP A 115 12.30 1.24 -15.22
CA ASP A 115 13.29 0.85 -14.20
C ASP A 115 12.74 1.04 -12.79
N ARG A 116 12.10 2.18 -12.53
CA ARG A 116 11.40 2.43 -11.25
C ARG A 116 10.26 1.46 -11.01
N LEU A 117 9.42 1.19 -12.01
CA LEU A 117 8.33 0.22 -11.88
C LEU A 117 8.86 -1.17 -11.51
N ILE A 118 9.93 -1.65 -12.17
CA ILE A 118 10.56 -2.94 -11.86
C ILE A 118 11.10 -2.96 -10.43
N THR A 119 11.74 -1.87 -10.00
CA THR A 119 12.26 -1.74 -8.64
C THR A 119 11.14 -1.79 -7.60
N ASP A 120 10.07 -1.02 -7.81
CA ASP A 120 8.93 -0.95 -6.91
C ASP A 120 8.13 -2.27 -6.87
N ILE A 121 7.97 -2.94 -8.00
CA ILE A 121 7.36 -4.27 -8.10
C ILE A 121 8.18 -5.29 -7.33
N SER A 122 9.51 -5.32 -7.55
CA SER A 122 10.42 -6.22 -6.86
C SER A 122 10.39 -6.00 -5.35
N PHE A 123 10.32 -4.74 -4.93
CA PHE A 123 10.20 -4.37 -3.53
C PHE A 123 8.84 -4.81 -2.95
N SER A 124 7.73 -4.47 -3.62
CA SER A 124 6.37 -4.83 -3.17
C SER A 124 6.19 -6.35 -3.05
N SER A 125 6.76 -7.12 -3.99
CA SER A 125 6.70 -8.59 -3.98
C SER A 125 7.47 -9.22 -2.82
N ARG A 126 8.55 -8.59 -2.35
CA ARG A 126 9.36 -9.07 -1.21
C ARG A 126 8.90 -8.55 0.13
N LEU A 127 8.11 -7.47 0.12
CA LEU A 127 7.74 -6.75 1.34
C LEU A 127 7.05 -7.66 2.35
N ASP A 128 6.10 -8.50 1.93
CA ASP A 128 5.38 -9.41 2.83
C ASP A 128 6.34 -10.40 3.51
N ALA A 129 7.28 -10.98 2.74
CA ALA A 129 8.30 -11.89 3.28
C ALA A 129 9.29 -11.17 4.19
N ASP A 130 9.67 -9.94 3.83
CA ASP A 130 10.56 -9.10 4.63
C ASP A 130 9.90 -8.69 5.94
N LEU A 131 8.61 -8.32 5.92
CA LEU A 131 7.87 -7.91 7.13
C LEU A 131 7.76 -9.05 8.14
N VAL A 132 7.57 -10.30 7.68
CA VAL A 132 7.55 -11.48 8.56
C VAL A 132 8.92 -11.74 9.21
N ARG A 133 10.01 -11.43 8.52
CA ARG A 133 11.40 -11.64 9.01
C ARG A 133 11.97 -10.44 9.75
N THR A 134 11.32 -9.29 9.65
CA THR A 134 11.80 -8.04 10.23
C THR A 134 11.68 -8.07 11.74
N LYS A 135 12.79 -7.79 12.42
CA LYS A 135 12.78 -7.61 13.88
C LYS A 135 12.14 -6.25 14.20
N PHE A 136 11.17 -6.29 15.08
CA PHE A 136 10.58 -5.10 15.68
C PHE A 136 11.37 -4.75 16.93
N GLU A 137 11.68 -3.48 17.10
CA GLU A 137 12.45 -2.92 18.20
C GLU A 137 11.71 -1.74 18.84
N ASN A 138 12.09 -1.37 20.03
CA ASN A 138 11.53 -0.18 20.66
C ASN A 138 12.13 1.07 20.03
N ILE A 139 11.30 1.92 19.47
CA ILE A 139 11.65 3.11 18.71
C ILE A 139 11.09 4.34 19.42
N ASP A 140 11.92 5.31 19.67
CA ASP A 140 11.50 6.67 19.99
C ASP A 140 11.12 7.37 18.66
N LEU A 141 9.80 7.45 18.41
CA LEU A 141 9.26 8.00 17.16
C LEU A 141 9.62 9.47 16.97
N PHE A 142 9.73 10.23 18.04
CA PHE A 142 10.10 11.64 17.96
C PHE A 142 11.54 11.77 17.46
N LYS A 143 12.49 11.07 18.10
CA LYS A 143 13.91 11.06 17.67
C LYS A 143 14.07 10.52 16.26
N LEU A 144 13.30 9.49 15.89
CA LEU A 144 13.33 8.95 14.52
C LEU A 144 12.95 10.03 13.51
N LEU A 145 11.88 10.77 13.76
CA LEU A 145 11.43 11.85 12.88
C LEU A 145 12.38 13.04 12.86
N GLU A 146 12.94 13.46 14.01
CA GLU A 146 13.94 14.52 14.05
C GLU A 146 15.17 14.16 13.22
N ASN A 147 15.72 12.95 13.42
CA ASN A 147 16.87 12.46 12.66
C ASN A 147 16.54 12.39 11.16
N TYR A 148 15.38 11.86 10.81
CA TYR A 148 14.92 11.79 9.42
C TYR A 148 14.86 13.18 8.78
N ILE A 149 14.28 14.15 9.46
CA ILE A 149 14.15 15.51 8.95
C ILE A 149 15.49 16.21 8.86
N SER A 150 16.38 16.05 9.85
CA SER A 150 17.72 16.66 9.83
C SER A 150 18.53 16.22 8.61
N ILE A 151 18.40 14.95 8.20
CA ILE A 151 19.07 14.40 7.01
C ILE A 151 18.45 14.93 5.73
N ARG A 152 17.12 15.07 5.67
CA ARG A 152 16.39 15.53 4.48
C ARG A 152 16.22 17.04 4.36
N ALA A 153 16.43 17.81 5.41
CA ALA A 153 16.15 19.26 5.52
C ALA A 153 16.95 20.15 4.56
N THR A 154 17.97 19.61 3.87
CA THR A 154 18.79 20.39 2.93
C THR A 154 18.03 20.88 1.67
N LYS A 155 16.82 20.36 1.42
CA LYS A 155 16.06 20.66 0.18
C LYS A 155 14.63 21.18 0.41
N LEU A 156 14.09 21.14 1.64
CA LEU A 156 12.66 21.42 1.88
C LEU A 156 12.42 22.06 3.24
N LYS A 157 11.37 22.90 3.29
CA LYS A 157 10.93 23.49 4.57
C LYS A 157 9.98 22.53 5.27
N TYR A 158 10.52 21.71 6.18
CA TYR A 158 9.73 20.90 7.10
C TYR A 158 9.55 21.61 8.42
N LYS A 159 8.41 21.37 9.03
CA LYS A 159 8.15 21.76 10.41
C LYS A 159 7.56 20.56 11.15
N ILE A 160 8.26 20.10 12.20
CA ILE A 160 7.68 19.16 13.15
C ILE A 160 6.94 19.97 14.21
N ILE A 161 5.69 19.61 14.44
CA ILE A 161 4.89 20.10 15.54
C ILE A 161 4.58 18.89 16.42
N HIS A 162 5.03 18.91 17.66
CA HIS A 162 4.69 17.88 18.64
C HIS A 162 3.90 18.50 19.79
N ASP A 163 3.15 17.71 20.51
CA ASP A 163 2.51 18.16 21.74
C ASP A 163 3.62 18.41 22.77
N GLN A 164 3.69 19.62 23.33
CA GLN A 164 4.76 20.04 24.26
C GLN A 164 4.82 19.17 25.52
N ASN A 165 3.79 18.39 25.81
CA ASN A 165 3.71 17.50 26.96
C ASN A 165 4.26 16.08 26.72
N GLU A 166 4.59 15.70 25.49
CA GLU A 166 5.07 14.35 25.15
C GLU A 166 6.33 14.43 24.30
N THR A 167 7.49 14.31 24.95
CA THR A 167 8.82 14.28 24.29
C THR A 167 9.30 12.85 24.00
N ASP A 168 8.65 11.83 24.55
CA ASP A 168 9.04 10.42 24.45
C ASP A 168 7.84 9.57 24.03
N ILE A 169 7.73 9.30 22.73
CA ILE A 169 6.69 8.44 22.18
C ILE A 169 7.31 7.12 21.76
N GLN A 170 7.29 6.15 22.67
CA GLN A 170 7.83 4.81 22.43
C GLN A 170 6.84 3.97 21.61
N PHE A 171 7.38 3.27 20.62
CA PHE A 171 6.63 2.40 19.72
C PHE A 171 7.46 1.18 19.33
N ILE A 172 6.84 0.00 19.30
CA ILE A 172 7.52 -1.21 18.81
C ILE A 172 7.27 -1.36 17.31
N GLY A 173 8.35 -1.24 16.54
CA GLY A 173 8.28 -1.28 15.09
C GLY A 173 9.63 -1.48 14.43
N ASN A 174 9.68 -1.26 13.13
CA ASN A 174 10.94 -1.23 12.37
C ASN A 174 11.21 0.17 11.84
N SER A 175 12.29 0.78 12.32
CA SER A 175 12.69 2.14 11.97
C SER A 175 12.89 2.36 10.48
N ASN A 176 13.55 1.42 9.78
CA ASN A 176 13.80 1.53 8.35
C ASN A 176 12.51 1.49 7.53
N LYS A 177 11.54 0.65 7.92
CA LYS A 177 10.24 0.57 7.23
C LYS A 177 9.40 1.83 7.48
N LEU A 178 9.45 2.40 8.69
CA LEU A 178 8.78 3.68 8.98
C LEU A 178 9.41 4.83 8.20
N VAL A 179 10.74 4.90 8.12
CA VAL A 179 11.44 5.90 7.28
C VAL A 179 11.00 5.78 5.83
N GLN A 180 10.83 4.57 5.31
CA GLN A 180 10.33 4.36 3.95
C GLN A 180 8.90 4.90 3.76
N VAL A 181 8.02 4.76 4.76
CA VAL A 181 6.69 5.39 4.72
C VAL A 181 6.83 6.91 4.66
N PHE A 182 7.70 7.49 5.47
CA PHE A 182 7.93 8.95 5.48
C PHE A 182 8.47 9.44 4.12
N ASP A 183 9.41 8.70 3.53
CA ASP A 183 9.93 8.98 2.19
C ASP A 183 8.82 9.00 1.14
N ASN A 184 7.99 7.95 1.12
CA ASN A 184 6.89 7.85 0.17
C ASN A 184 5.89 9.02 0.28
N LEU A 185 5.56 9.43 1.51
CA LEU A 185 4.61 10.52 1.74
C LEU A 185 5.20 11.87 1.32
N ILE A 186 6.46 12.13 1.69
CA ILE A 186 7.14 13.38 1.35
C ILE A 186 7.41 13.47 -0.15
N ASP A 187 7.91 12.40 -0.77
CA ASP A 187 8.18 12.39 -2.21
C ASP A 187 6.88 12.55 -3.02
N ASN A 188 5.75 12.03 -2.52
CA ASN A 188 4.45 12.27 -3.13
C ASN A 188 4.06 13.76 -3.08
N SER A 189 4.15 14.40 -1.92
CA SER A 189 3.87 15.84 -1.77
C SER A 189 4.80 16.69 -2.64
N LEU A 190 6.10 16.36 -2.67
CA LEU A 190 7.10 17.04 -3.49
C LEU A 190 6.79 16.98 -4.98
N SER A 191 6.35 15.83 -5.44
CA SER A 191 6.07 15.63 -6.87
C SER A 191 4.88 16.44 -7.35
N ILE A 192 3.88 16.61 -6.48
CA ILE A 192 2.65 17.34 -6.82
C ILE A 192 2.86 18.84 -6.70
N ILE A 193 3.58 19.31 -5.66
CA ILE A 193 3.68 20.73 -5.32
C ILE A 193 4.96 21.37 -5.90
N GLY A 194 6.03 20.60 -6.04
CA GLY A 194 7.32 21.06 -6.54
C GLY A 194 8.07 21.97 -5.55
N LYS A 195 8.73 23.03 -6.06
CA LYS A 195 9.66 23.87 -5.28
C LYS A 195 9.05 24.61 -4.09
N ASN A 196 7.74 24.83 -4.08
CA ASN A 196 7.03 25.52 -3.01
C ASN A 196 6.39 24.58 -1.98
N CYS A 197 6.76 23.30 -2.01
CA CYS A 197 6.24 22.31 -1.10
C CYS A 197 6.61 22.64 0.35
N LYS A 198 5.59 22.63 1.20
CA LYS A 198 5.71 22.75 2.66
C LYS A 198 5.02 21.56 3.26
N VAL A 199 5.70 20.85 4.14
CA VAL A 199 5.14 19.71 4.87
C VAL A 199 5.20 20.00 6.36
N ASN A 200 4.06 19.89 7.04
CA ASN A 200 3.97 19.88 8.49
C ASN A 200 3.81 18.44 8.97
N ILE A 201 4.61 18.03 9.93
CA ILE A 201 4.49 16.71 10.55
C ILE A 201 4.09 16.93 12.02
N LYS A 202 2.91 16.41 12.40
CA LYS A 202 2.42 16.47 13.78
C LYS A 202 2.48 15.07 14.37
N VAL A 203 3.02 14.95 15.59
CA VAL A 203 3.10 13.69 16.33
C VAL A 203 2.54 13.93 17.71
N PHE A 204 1.58 13.11 18.13
CA PHE A 204 1.03 13.15 19.47
C PHE A 204 0.44 11.77 19.82
N SER A 205 0.26 11.54 21.11
CA SER A 205 -0.42 10.34 21.58
C SER A 205 -1.76 10.70 22.24
N LYS A 206 -2.74 9.81 22.08
CA LYS A 206 -4.03 9.91 22.75
C LYS A 206 -4.45 8.53 23.25
N GLY A 207 -4.33 8.32 24.53
CA GLY A 207 -4.57 7.02 25.17
C GLY A 207 -3.59 5.96 24.66
N LYS A 208 -4.10 4.88 24.06
CA LYS A 208 -3.29 3.78 23.53
C LYS A 208 -2.90 3.97 22.05
N LYS A 209 -3.20 5.12 21.46
CA LYS A 209 -2.92 5.39 20.05
C LYS A 209 -1.92 6.51 19.87
N ILE A 210 -1.04 6.36 18.90
CA ILE A 210 -0.09 7.35 18.43
C ILE A 210 -0.59 7.83 17.07
N PHE A 211 -0.59 9.14 16.88
CA PHE A 211 -1.02 9.80 15.66
C PHE A 211 0.18 10.50 15.03
N ILE A 212 0.43 10.22 13.76
CA ILE A 212 1.42 10.93 12.94
C ILE A 212 0.67 11.52 11.75
N LEU A 213 0.62 12.83 11.64
CA LEU A 213 -0.09 13.56 10.59
C LEU A 213 0.92 14.20 9.66
N PHE A 214 0.87 13.87 8.38
CA PHE A 214 1.61 14.54 7.33
C PHE A 214 0.67 15.50 6.59
N GLU A 215 0.90 16.79 6.73
CA GLU A 215 0.09 17.85 6.12
C GLU A 215 0.92 18.59 5.08
N ASP A 216 0.42 18.69 3.85
CA ASP A 216 1.05 19.48 2.80
C ASP A 216 0.17 20.65 2.36
N ASN A 217 0.78 21.58 1.61
CA ASN A 217 0.11 22.76 1.03
C ASN A 217 -0.29 22.57 -0.43
N GLY A 218 -0.54 21.32 -0.84
CA GLY A 218 -0.91 20.99 -2.21
C GLY A 218 -2.39 21.24 -2.54
N PRO A 219 -2.82 20.79 -3.72
CA PRO A 219 -4.20 20.95 -4.18
C PRO A 219 -5.19 20.00 -3.46
N GLY A 220 -4.70 19.12 -2.59
CA GLY A 220 -5.50 18.07 -1.98
C GLY A 220 -5.76 16.88 -2.91
N PHE A 221 -6.62 15.98 -2.47
CA PHE A 221 -7.06 14.81 -3.22
C PHE A 221 -8.45 15.03 -3.84
N PRO A 222 -8.73 14.52 -5.05
CA PRO A 222 -10.08 14.50 -5.59
C PRO A 222 -11.02 13.73 -4.67
N LYS A 223 -12.23 14.25 -4.45
CA LYS A 223 -13.19 13.66 -3.47
C LYS A 223 -13.51 12.19 -3.75
N ASN A 224 -13.59 11.80 -5.02
CA ASN A 224 -13.86 10.43 -5.46
C ASN A 224 -12.62 9.51 -5.42
N ALA A 225 -11.45 10.06 -5.17
CA ALA A 225 -10.17 9.37 -5.20
C ALA A 225 -9.62 9.04 -3.80
N ILE A 226 -10.02 9.76 -2.75
CA ILE A 226 -9.46 9.65 -1.40
C ILE A 226 -9.39 8.20 -0.89
N ASN A 227 -10.42 7.40 -1.17
CA ASN A 227 -10.45 5.99 -0.77
C ASN A 227 -9.59 5.07 -1.64
N LYS A 228 -9.15 5.55 -2.81
CA LYS A 228 -8.41 4.77 -3.81
C LYS A 228 -6.94 5.11 -3.89
N ILE A 229 -6.50 6.20 -3.27
CA ILE A 229 -5.08 6.63 -3.38
C ILE A 229 -4.09 5.62 -2.80
N PHE A 230 -4.55 4.72 -1.94
CA PHE A 230 -3.77 3.62 -1.38
C PHE A 230 -3.90 2.31 -2.18
N ASP A 231 -4.67 2.31 -3.27
CA ASP A 231 -4.71 1.18 -4.18
C ASP A 231 -3.42 1.13 -5.01
N ARG A 232 -3.00 -0.07 -5.39
CA ARG A 232 -1.79 -0.25 -6.20
C ARG A 232 -1.95 0.41 -7.56
N PHE A 233 -0.88 1.05 -8.04
CA PHE A 233 -0.82 1.74 -9.34
C PHE A 233 -1.85 2.88 -9.51
N TYR A 234 -2.52 3.29 -8.42
CA TYR A 234 -3.39 4.44 -8.50
C TYR A 234 -2.57 5.71 -8.75
N THR A 235 -2.85 6.36 -9.85
CA THR A 235 -2.28 7.67 -10.21
C THR A 235 -3.41 8.59 -10.66
N ASP A 236 -3.45 9.81 -10.15
CA ASP A 236 -4.43 10.80 -10.61
C ASP A 236 -4.04 11.30 -12.01
N ARG A 237 -4.92 11.06 -12.99
CA ARG A 237 -4.70 11.38 -14.41
C ARG A 237 -4.85 12.86 -14.76
N ILE A 238 -5.18 13.73 -13.79
CA ILE A 238 -5.56 15.13 -14.05
C ILE A 238 -4.36 15.98 -14.50
N ASN A 239 -3.13 15.64 -14.13
CA ASN A 239 -1.93 16.37 -14.53
C ASN A 239 -1.07 15.62 -15.56
N GLN A 240 -1.44 15.68 -16.83
CA GLN A 240 -0.70 15.09 -17.95
C GLN A 240 0.77 15.56 -18.10
N LYS A 241 1.15 16.70 -17.50
CA LYS A 241 2.53 17.25 -17.61
C LYS A 241 3.57 16.52 -16.77
N GLU A 242 3.16 15.75 -15.76
CA GLU A 242 4.04 14.98 -14.89
C GLU A 242 3.82 13.45 -14.95
N PHE A 243 3.15 13.03 -16.01
CA PHE A 243 2.91 11.63 -16.31
C PHE A 243 4.24 10.86 -16.33
N GLY A 244 4.41 9.89 -15.42
CA GLY A 244 5.59 9.02 -15.42
C GLY A 244 6.60 9.22 -14.29
N LYS A 245 6.43 10.19 -13.40
CA LYS A 245 7.36 10.37 -12.27
C LYS A 245 7.15 9.38 -11.12
N HIS A 246 5.96 8.79 -10.97
CA HIS A 246 5.62 7.87 -9.89
C HIS A 246 5.01 6.59 -10.42
N SER A 247 5.35 5.48 -9.76
CA SER A 247 4.84 4.14 -10.07
C SER A 247 3.39 3.91 -9.61
N GLY A 248 2.86 4.77 -8.74
CA GLY A 248 1.58 4.55 -8.05
C GLY A 248 1.63 3.45 -6.97
N LEU A 249 2.83 2.97 -6.62
CA LEU A 249 3.02 1.94 -5.60
C LEU A 249 3.40 2.51 -4.21
N GLY A 250 3.94 3.73 -4.14
CA GLY A 250 4.45 4.29 -2.88
C GLY A 250 3.42 4.33 -1.75
N LEU A 251 2.21 4.84 -2.01
CA LEU A 251 1.16 4.90 -1.00
C LEU A 251 0.61 3.52 -0.63
N SER A 252 0.49 2.59 -1.57
CA SER A 252 0.07 1.22 -1.30
C SER A 252 1.11 0.46 -0.47
N ILE A 253 2.40 0.65 -0.73
CA ILE A 253 3.51 0.15 0.09
C ILE A 253 3.44 0.74 1.51
N SER A 254 3.18 2.05 1.63
CA SER A 254 3.02 2.70 2.94
C SER A 254 1.87 2.06 3.73
N LYS A 255 0.74 1.78 3.09
CA LYS A 255 -0.39 1.09 3.72
C LYS A 255 -0.03 -0.31 4.18
N GLN A 256 0.68 -1.09 3.37
CA GLN A 256 1.14 -2.43 3.76
C GLN A 256 2.09 -2.38 4.97
N ILE A 257 3.05 -1.46 4.97
CA ILE A 257 3.99 -1.28 6.10
C ILE A 257 3.23 -0.91 7.37
N ILE A 258 2.34 0.08 7.32
CA ILE A 258 1.58 0.52 8.49
C ILE A 258 0.64 -0.58 9.00
N SER A 259 -0.01 -1.33 8.10
CA SER A 259 -0.83 -2.48 8.49
C SER A 259 -0.02 -3.59 9.17
N ALA A 260 1.21 -3.85 8.72
CA ALA A 260 2.11 -4.81 9.37
C ALA A 260 2.58 -4.36 10.76
N HIS A 261 2.53 -3.05 11.03
CA HIS A 261 2.75 -2.47 12.36
C HIS A 261 1.45 -2.39 13.19
N ASN A 262 0.38 -3.11 12.78
CA ASN A 262 -0.94 -3.08 13.41
C ASN A 262 -1.52 -1.65 13.52
N GLY A 263 -1.21 -0.81 12.54
CA GLY A 263 -1.68 0.55 12.41
C GLY A 263 -2.65 0.74 11.25
N ASP A 264 -3.20 1.94 11.16
CA ASP A 264 -4.07 2.39 10.09
C ASP A 264 -3.46 3.61 9.40
N ILE A 265 -3.72 3.76 8.09
CA ILE A 265 -3.35 4.93 7.30
C ILE A 265 -4.53 5.35 6.43
N PHE A 266 -4.85 6.63 6.44
CA PHE A 266 -5.91 7.21 5.60
C PHE A 266 -5.60 8.67 5.27
N ALA A 267 -6.29 9.21 4.27
CA ALA A 267 -6.07 10.57 3.81
C ALA A 267 -7.35 11.40 3.89
N GLU A 268 -7.14 12.72 3.99
CA GLU A 268 -8.21 13.71 3.97
C GLU A 268 -7.71 15.02 3.36
N ASN A 269 -8.63 15.87 2.96
CA ASN A 269 -8.31 17.22 2.49
C ASN A 269 -8.36 18.21 3.65
N ILE A 270 -7.39 19.12 3.69
CA ILE A 270 -7.40 20.27 4.60
C ILE A 270 -8.26 21.35 3.95
N ILE A 271 -9.29 21.78 4.69
CA ILE A 271 -10.27 22.76 4.21
C ILE A 271 -10.17 24.01 5.08
N ASN A 272 -10.18 25.20 4.47
CA ASN A 272 -10.27 26.48 5.18
C ASN A 272 -11.72 26.84 5.55
N ASP A 273 -11.90 27.97 6.24
CA ASP A 273 -13.22 28.48 6.66
C ASP A 273 -14.16 28.74 5.47
N ASP A 274 -13.63 29.05 4.29
CA ASP A 274 -14.36 29.25 3.03
C ASP A 274 -14.71 27.93 2.31
N LYS A 275 -14.51 26.76 2.95
CA LYS A 275 -14.70 25.43 2.37
C LYS A 275 -13.83 25.14 1.14
N LYS A 276 -12.74 25.86 0.95
CA LYS A 276 -11.75 25.59 -0.11
C LYS A 276 -10.68 24.62 0.39
N ILE A 277 -10.28 23.70 -0.46
CA ILE A 277 -9.16 22.79 -0.18
C ILE A 277 -7.87 23.62 -0.24
N ILE A 278 -7.08 23.55 0.84
CA ILE A 278 -5.81 24.28 1.00
C ILE A 278 -4.62 23.35 1.18
N GLY A 279 -4.84 22.04 1.17
CA GLY A 279 -3.80 21.04 1.34
C GLY A 279 -4.35 19.62 1.44
N ALA A 280 -3.43 18.68 1.51
CA ALA A 280 -3.72 17.29 1.82
C ALA A 280 -3.18 16.92 3.19
N ARG A 281 -3.82 15.95 3.84
CA ARG A 281 -3.36 15.34 5.08
C ARG A 281 -3.40 13.83 4.95
N VAL A 282 -2.29 13.18 5.29
CA VAL A 282 -2.23 11.74 5.49
C VAL A 282 -2.07 11.47 6.97
N ASN A 283 -2.98 10.67 7.52
CA ASN A 283 -3.05 10.30 8.92
C ASN A 283 -2.53 8.88 9.08
N ILE A 284 -1.57 8.69 9.97
CA ILE A 284 -1.08 7.39 10.42
C ILE A 284 -1.47 7.22 11.88
N ILE A 285 -2.11 6.09 12.18
CA ILE A 285 -2.47 5.70 13.55
C ILE A 285 -1.75 4.42 13.88
N LEU A 286 -0.93 4.45 14.94
CA LEU A 286 -0.23 3.28 15.47
C LEU A 286 -0.76 2.95 16.87
N ASN A 287 -0.72 1.67 17.23
CA ASN A 287 -1.14 1.24 18.56
C ASN A 287 0.08 1.25 19.50
N LYS A 288 0.00 2.04 20.57
CA LYS A 288 1.02 2.06 21.63
C LYS A 288 1.01 0.71 22.33
N GLN A 289 2.08 -0.05 22.20
CA GLN A 289 2.22 -1.28 22.98
C GLN A 289 2.66 -0.89 24.41
N ILE A 290 1.84 -1.22 25.39
CA ILE A 290 2.15 -1.02 26.81
C ILE A 290 2.81 -2.32 27.26
N PHE A 291 4.03 -2.23 27.80
CA PHE A 291 4.72 -3.30 28.52
C PHE A 291 4.08 -3.52 29.88
#